data_dc332033dca450f9c4df69b34f434dce
#
_entry.id   dc332033dca450f9c4df69b34f434dce
#
_cell.length_a   1.000
_cell.length_b   1.000
_cell.length_c   1.000
_cell.angle_alpha   90.00
_cell.angle_beta   90.00
_cell.angle_gamma   90.00
#
_symmetry.space_group_name_H-M   'P 1'
#
loop_
_entity.id
_entity.type
_entity.pdbx_description
1 polymer ?
#
loop_
_entity_poly.entity_id
_entity_poly.type
_entity_poly.pdbx_seq_one_letter_code
_entity_poly.pdbx_strand_id
1 'polypeptide(L)'
;PINTDGVNFYENNLEVSKATLDQSLTMQRSLNIKPELEASSDSDLKEKLLNHPQKDFWHEKMIWYGPSGIGTARSLEGFIDHHQLPFRKTFKERNYWELGHYCELGDGKFSLTAGWHSIQAVYGSNDWLGYNSNKNKVTMRVMDFYHHDEGKIRENWVPIDLAHILSQIGVDIFK
;
A
#
# COMPACT_ATOMS: atom_id res chain seq x y z
N PRO A 1 -10.68 12.42 -25.77
CA PRO A 1 -11.98 11.78 -25.98
C PRO A 1 -11.98 10.44 -25.29
N ILE A 2 -12.95 10.22 -24.40
CA ILE A 2 -13.16 8.90 -23.81
C ILE A 2 -13.56 7.98 -24.96
N ASN A 3 -12.79 6.92 -25.19
CA ASN A 3 -13.16 5.89 -26.13
C ASN A 3 -14.33 5.12 -25.53
N THR A 4 -15.41 4.96 -26.30
CA THR A 4 -16.62 4.24 -25.87
C THR A 4 -16.37 2.76 -25.55
N ASP A 5 -15.24 2.22 -25.99
CA ASP A 5 -14.83 0.83 -25.74
C ASP A 5 -14.12 0.64 -24.38
N GLY A 6 -13.99 1.71 -23.58
CA GLY A 6 -13.29 1.67 -22.29
C GLY A 6 -11.77 1.56 -22.40
N VAL A 7 -11.20 1.63 -23.60
CA VAL A 7 -9.77 1.57 -23.85
C VAL A 7 -9.25 2.97 -24.16
N ASN A 8 -8.34 3.46 -23.35
CA ASN A 8 -7.64 4.72 -23.59
C ASN A 8 -6.22 4.41 -24.07
N PHE A 9 -5.86 4.95 -25.24
CA PHE A 9 -4.50 4.91 -25.76
C PHE A 9 -3.80 6.20 -25.38
N TYR A 10 -2.70 6.11 -24.66
CA TYR A 10 -1.83 7.21 -24.30
C TYR A 10 -0.61 7.22 -25.21
N GLU A 11 -0.10 8.40 -25.52
CA GLU A 11 1.21 8.49 -26.17
C GLU A 11 2.26 7.85 -25.25
N ASN A 12 3.01 6.92 -25.81
CA ASN A 12 4.06 6.23 -25.09
C ASN A 12 5.26 7.15 -24.91
N ASN A 13 5.35 7.83 -23.76
CA ASN A 13 6.51 8.62 -23.37
C ASN A 13 7.35 7.82 -22.38
N LEU A 14 8.42 7.21 -22.89
CA LEU A 14 9.28 6.33 -22.10
C LEU A 14 9.97 7.07 -20.94
N GLU A 15 10.33 8.34 -21.09
CA GLU A 15 10.97 9.11 -20.02
C GLU A 15 9.99 9.38 -18.88
N VAL A 16 8.77 9.79 -19.21
CA VAL A 16 7.71 10.00 -18.21
C VAL A 16 7.37 8.67 -17.53
N SER A 17 7.23 7.59 -18.29
CA SER A 17 6.93 6.25 -17.75
C SER A 17 7.99 5.79 -16.74
N LYS A 18 9.27 5.98 -17.06
CA LYS A 18 10.38 5.66 -16.15
C LYS A 18 10.35 6.52 -14.89
N ALA A 19 10.23 7.84 -15.05
CA ALA A 19 10.20 8.77 -13.92
C ALA A 19 9.03 8.47 -12.96
N THR A 20 7.86 8.16 -13.51
CA THR A 20 6.66 7.76 -12.76
C THR A 20 6.91 6.47 -11.97
N LEU A 21 7.46 5.45 -12.62
CA LEU A 21 7.78 4.18 -11.96
C LEU A 21 8.87 4.38 -10.88
N ASP A 22 9.95 5.06 -11.19
CA ASP A 22 11.05 5.31 -10.26
C ASP A 22 10.58 6.05 -9.00
N GLN A 23 9.65 6.98 -9.15
CA GLN A 23 9.06 7.70 -8.04
C GLN A 23 8.25 6.77 -7.13
N SER A 24 7.40 5.90 -7.70
CA SER A 24 6.65 4.91 -6.93
C SER A 24 7.56 3.94 -6.20
N LEU A 25 8.59 3.43 -6.86
CA LEU A 25 9.57 2.53 -6.25
C LEU A 25 10.36 3.21 -5.13
N THR A 26 10.72 4.47 -5.30
CA THR A 26 11.43 5.25 -4.26
C THR A 26 10.52 5.47 -3.05
N MET A 27 9.26 5.82 -3.27
CA MET A 27 8.27 5.92 -2.19
C MET A 27 8.14 4.58 -1.45
N GLN A 28 7.99 3.46 -2.17
CA GLN A 28 7.88 2.14 -1.54
C GLN A 28 9.14 1.75 -0.75
N ARG A 29 10.33 2.06 -1.25
CA ARG A 29 11.59 1.84 -0.51
C ARG A 29 11.62 2.63 0.80
N SER A 30 11.03 3.82 0.83
CA SER A 30 10.93 4.60 2.07
C SER A 30 10.12 3.88 3.14
N LEU A 31 9.16 3.01 2.77
CA LEU A 31 8.34 2.24 3.72
C LEU A 31 9.14 1.22 4.55
N ASN A 32 10.40 0.94 4.18
CA ASN A 32 11.31 0.12 4.99
C ASN A 32 11.73 0.83 6.28
N ILE A 33 11.58 2.14 6.37
CA ILE A 33 11.69 2.88 7.63
C ILE A 33 10.49 2.50 8.49
N LYS A 34 10.75 2.00 9.69
CA LYS A 34 9.73 1.43 10.59
C LYS A 34 9.59 2.30 11.85
N PRO A 35 8.91 3.46 11.76
CA PRO A 35 8.78 4.38 12.90
C PRO A 35 8.05 3.74 14.09
N GLU A 36 7.25 2.70 13.86
CA GLU A 36 6.56 1.94 14.91
C GLU A 36 7.51 1.21 15.87
N LEU A 37 8.76 0.99 15.49
CA LEU A 37 9.76 0.37 16.41
C LEU A 37 10.25 1.35 17.48
N GLU A 38 10.12 2.66 17.22
CA GLU A 38 10.58 3.73 18.10
C GLU A 38 9.40 4.51 18.72
N ALA A 39 8.18 4.20 18.32
CA ALA A 39 7.00 4.91 18.78
C ALA A 39 6.60 4.46 20.20
N SER A 40 6.36 5.44 21.07
CA SER A 40 5.94 5.23 22.46
C SER A 40 4.42 5.14 22.63
N SER A 41 3.66 5.62 21.65
CA SER A 41 2.19 5.64 21.63
C SER A 41 1.65 5.72 20.20
N ASP A 42 0.34 5.51 20.02
CA ASP A 42 -0.33 5.69 18.73
C ASP A 42 -0.23 7.15 18.23
N SER A 43 -0.31 8.11 19.12
CA SER A 43 -0.15 9.53 18.77
C SER A 43 1.26 9.85 18.29
N ASP A 44 2.27 9.32 18.99
CA ASP A 44 3.68 9.45 18.59
C ASP A 44 3.93 8.73 17.24
N LEU A 45 3.36 7.56 17.05
CA LEU A 45 3.45 6.86 15.77
C LEU A 45 2.80 7.65 14.63
N LYS A 46 1.63 8.24 14.87
CA LYS A 46 0.96 9.10 13.86
C LYS A 46 1.85 10.29 13.48
N GLU A 47 2.42 10.98 14.46
CA GLU A 47 3.32 12.11 14.21
C GLU A 47 4.55 11.68 13.40
N LYS A 48 5.16 10.56 13.75
CA LYS A 48 6.30 9.99 13.00
C LYS A 48 5.91 9.63 11.57
N LEU A 49 4.72 9.09 11.34
CA LEU A 49 4.22 8.76 10.00
C LEU A 49 3.91 10.00 9.15
N LEU A 50 3.38 11.07 9.76
CA LEU A 50 3.18 12.35 9.08
C LEU A 50 4.50 13.00 8.65
N ASN A 51 5.58 12.78 9.40
CA ASN A 51 6.92 13.25 9.11
C ASN A 51 7.77 12.24 8.33
N HIS A 52 7.24 11.05 8.04
CA HIS A 52 7.92 10.01 7.28
C HIS A 52 8.29 10.48 5.86
N PRO A 53 9.41 10.03 5.28
CA PRO A 53 9.84 10.44 3.93
C PRO A 53 8.80 10.20 2.83
N GLN A 54 7.87 9.26 3.01
CA GLN A 54 6.77 9.04 2.06
C GLN A 54 5.97 10.31 1.74
N LYS A 55 5.88 11.26 2.68
CA LYS A 55 5.09 12.49 2.50
C LYS A 55 5.49 13.31 1.27
N ASP A 56 6.74 13.21 0.87
CA ASP A 56 7.26 13.98 -0.26
C ASP A 56 6.80 13.45 -1.61
N PHE A 57 6.26 12.24 -1.65
CA PHE A 57 5.78 11.58 -2.86
C PHE A 57 4.27 11.69 -3.07
N TRP A 58 3.49 11.95 -2.00
CA TRP A 58 2.05 12.05 -2.08
C TRP A 58 1.59 13.46 -2.46
N HIS A 59 0.63 13.53 -3.35
CA HIS A 59 -0.06 14.77 -3.68
C HIS A 59 -0.95 15.22 -2.50
N GLU A 60 -1.11 16.53 -2.28
CA GLU A 60 -1.93 17.07 -1.17
C GLU A 60 -3.39 16.58 -1.20
N LYS A 61 -3.94 16.35 -2.38
CA LYS A 61 -5.30 15.84 -2.62
C LYS A 61 -5.31 14.34 -2.92
N MET A 62 -4.35 13.60 -2.40
CA MET A 62 -4.27 12.16 -2.67
C MET A 62 -5.50 11.40 -2.19
N ILE A 63 -5.81 10.32 -2.91
CA ILE A 63 -6.83 9.34 -2.52
C ILE A 63 -6.21 7.95 -2.57
N TRP A 64 -6.40 7.20 -1.50
CA TRP A 64 -6.03 5.80 -1.40
C TRP A 64 -7.30 4.94 -1.43
N TYR A 65 -7.34 3.96 -2.32
CA TYR A 65 -8.45 3.03 -2.48
C TYR A 65 -7.99 1.63 -2.05
N GLY A 66 -8.34 1.25 -0.84
CA GLY A 66 -8.11 -0.09 -0.32
C GLY A 66 -9.24 -1.06 -0.64
N PRO A 67 -9.05 -2.35 -0.35
CA PRO A 67 -10.07 -3.35 -0.56
C PRO A 67 -11.27 -3.19 0.38
N SER A 68 -12.36 -3.87 0.05
CA SER A 68 -13.55 -3.95 0.89
C SER A 68 -13.18 -4.43 2.31
N GLY A 69 -13.74 -3.78 3.32
CA GLY A 69 -13.42 -4.01 4.73
C GLY A 69 -12.33 -3.09 5.28
N ILE A 70 -11.39 -2.62 4.44
CA ILE A 70 -10.39 -1.60 4.82
C ILE A 70 -10.89 -0.21 4.43
N GLY A 71 -11.37 -0.06 3.18
CA GLY A 71 -12.02 1.16 2.72
C GLY A 71 -11.12 2.12 1.97
N THR A 72 -11.54 3.38 1.89
CA THR A 72 -10.89 4.45 1.12
C THR A 72 -10.49 5.58 2.06
N ALA A 73 -9.34 6.19 1.82
CA ALA A 73 -8.86 7.32 2.57
C ALA A 73 -8.52 8.52 1.67
N ARG A 74 -8.77 9.71 2.16
CA ARG A 74 -8.38 10.98 1.53
C ARG A 74 -7.29 11.63 2.35
N SER A 75 -6.36 12.30 1.70
CA SER A 75 -5.15 12.92 2.26
C SER A 75 -4.19 11.91 2.91
N LEU A 76 -2.94 12.31 3.08
CA LEU A 76 -1.94 11.50 3.78
C LEU A 76 -2.35 11.21 5.22
N GLU A 77 -2.93 12.18 5.92
CA GLU A 77 -3.40 11.99 7.29
C GLU A 77 -4.51 10.94 7.36
N GLY A 78 -5.53 11.03 6.50
CA GLY A 78 -6.59 10.03 6.44
C GLY A 78 -6.06 8.63 6.07
N PHE A 79 -5.08 8.54 5.17
CA PHE A 79 -4.42 7.28 4.84
C PHE A 79 -3.65 6.70 6.04
N ILE A 80 -2.98 7.54 6.81
CA ILE A 80 -2.31 7.12 8.04
C ILE A 80 -3.33 6.58 9.05
N ASP A 81 -4.38 7.34 9.34
CA ASP A 81 -5.37 6.99 10.36
C ASP A 81 -6.14 5.70 10.02
N HIS A 82 -6.60 5.58 8.78
CA HIS A 82 -7.50 4.50 8.38
C HIS A 82 -6.79 3.25 7.84
N HIS A 83 -5.53 3.37 7.43
CA HIS A 83 -4.79 2.23 6.90
C HIS A 83 -3.44 2.01 7.58
N GLN A 84 -2.53 2.99 7.57
CA GLN A 84 -1.15 2.72 8.00
C GLN A 84 -1.03 2.39 9.48
N LEU A 85 -1.73 3.09 10.36
CA LEU A 85 -1.73 2.81 11.81
C LEU A 85 -2.26 1.41 12.11
N PRO A 86 -3.49 1.03 11.72
CA PRO A 86 -4.01 -0.31 11.99
C PRO A 86 -3.16 -1.39 11.32
N PHE A 87 -2.69 -1.16 10.09
CA PHE A 87 -1.84 -2.10 9.38
C PHE A 87 -0.50 -2.36 10.11
N ARG A 88 0.21 -1.30 10.50
CA ARG A 88 1.50 -1.41 11.20
C ARG A 88 1.36 -1.99 12.60
N LYS A 89 0.23 -1.80 13.26
CA LYS A 89 -0.09 -2.42 14.55
C LYS A 89 -0.40 -3.90 14.43
N THR A 90 -1.03 -4.29 13.35
CA THR A 90 -1.44 -5.68 13.10
C THR A 90 -0.29 -6.54 12.60
N PHE A 91 0.37 -6.06 11.54
CA PHE A 91 1.38 -6.85 10.86
C PHE A 91 2.78 -6.47 11.36
N LYS A 92 3.29 -7.27 12.27
CA LYS A 92 4.62 -7.11 12.87
C LYS A 92 5.70 -7.78 12.03
N GLU A 93 6.95 -7.43 12.28
CA GLU A 93 8.13 -8.02 11.63
C GLU A 93 8.03 -8.01 10.10
N ARG A 94 7.42 -6.95 9.54
CA ARG A 94 7.20 -6.87 8.09
C ARG A 94 8.51 -6.85 7.34
N ASN A 95 8.56 -7.71 6.34
CA ASN A 95 9.59 -7.70 5.31
C ASN A 95 8.92 -7.44 3.95
N TYR A 96 9.24 -6.27 3.37
CA TYR A 96 8.70 -5.87 2.07
C TYR A 96 9.61 -6.26 0.92
N TRP A 97 10.90 -6.40 1.19
CA TRP A 97 11.90 -6.28 0.13
C TRP A 97 12.49 -7.62 -0.33
N GLU A 98 12.60 -8.60 0.55
CA GLU A 98 13.12 -9.92 0.17
C GLU A 98 12.13 -10.73 -0.67
N LEU A 99 10.84 -10.53 -0.44
CA LEU A 99 9.78 -11.15 -1.25
C LEU A 99 9.29 -10.21 -2.34
N GLY A 100 9.28 -8.93 -2.09
CA GLY A 100 9.18 -7.77 -2.96
C GLY A 100 8.06 -7.70 -3.99
N HIS A 101 7.90 -6.52 -4.50
CA HIS A 101 7.14 -6.29 -5.73
C HIS A 101 8.08 -6.56 -6.91
N TYR A 102 7.95 -7.70 -7.55
CA TYR A 102 8.79 -8.13 -8.67
C TYR A 102 8.17 -7.82 -10.04
N CYS A 103 6.89 -7.46 -10.08
CA CYS A 103 6.24 -6.93 -11.26
C CYS A 103 6.21 -5.41 -11.16
N GLU A 104 6.89 -4.74 -12.07
CA GLU A 104 7.07 -3.29 -12.07
C GLU A 104 6.78 -2.77 -13.47
N LEU A 105 5.79 -1.89 -13.60
CA LEU A 105 5.36 -1.33 -14.88
C LEU A 105 5.18 0.18 -14.76
N GLY A 106 5.56 0.92 -15.79
CA GLY A 106 5.31 2.34 -15.94
C GLY A 106 4.71 2.64 -17.30
N ASP A 107 3.65 3.44 -17.33
CA ASP A 107 2.99 3.89 -18.56
C ASP A 107 2.48 5.33 -18.41
N GLY A 108 3.22 6.28 -18.95
CA GLY A 108 2.93 7.70 -18.82
C GLY A 108 2.81 8.12 -17.35
N LYS A 109 1.64 8.62 -16.97
CA LYS A 109 1.32 9.03 -15.59
C LYS A 109 0.92 7.86 -14.66
N PHE A 110 0.97 6.63 -15.15
CA PHE A 110 0.59 5.46 -14.36
C PHE A 110 1.78 4.57 -14.07
N SER A 111 1.78 3.97 -12.90
CA SER A 111 2.70 2.89 -12.56
C SER A 111 1.97 1.78 -11.81
N LEU A 112 2.53 0.59 -11.89
CA LEU A 112 2.07 -0.59 -11.18
C LEU A 112 3.27 -1.26 -10.53
N THR A 113 3.08 -1.69 -9.30
CA THR A 113 3.99 -2.65 -8.66
C THR A 113 3.18 -3.78 -8.04
N ALA A 114 3.67 -5.00 -8.14
CA ALA A 114 2.97 -6.17 -7.63
C ALA A 114 3.90 -7.28 -7.18
N GLY A 115 3.46 -8.06 -6.22
CA GLY A 115 4.18 -9.24 -5.74
C GLY A 115 3.25 -10.33 -5.23
N TRP A 116 3.66 -11.55 -5.45
CA TRP A 116 2.94 -12.77 -5.10
C TRP A 116 3.87 -13.81 -4.42
N HIS A 117 4.44 -13.46 -3.30
CA HIS A 117 4.01 -12.58 -2.18
C HIS A 117 4.75 -11.21 -2.22
N SER A 118 4.07 -10.16 -1.80
CA SER A 118 4.67 -8.83 -1.68
C SER A 118 5.26 -8.57 -0.30
N ILE A 119 4.63 -9.09 0.74
CA ILE A 119 4.93 -8.82 2.13
C ILE A 119 4.88 -10.13 2.92
N GLN A 120 5.85 -10.31 3.81
CA GLN A 120 5.81 -11.30 4.87
C GLN A 120 5.71 -10.59 6.22
N ALA A 121 4.90 -11.10 7.14
CA ALA A 121 4.70 -10.49 8.46
C ALA A 121 4.25 -11.52 9.50
N VAL A 122 4.24 -11.10 10.77
CA VAL A 122 3.57 -11.80 11.86
C VAL A 122 2.23 -11.09 12.13
N TYR A 123 1.14 -11.84 12.12
CA TYR A 123 -0.19 -11.33 12.48
C TYR A 123 -0.27 -11.15 13.99
N GLY A 124 -0.17 -9.91 14.46
CA GLY A 124 0.09 -9.59 15.88
C GLY A 124 -0.96 -8.75 16.61
N SER A 125 -2.04 -8.33 15.94
CA SER A 125 -3.14 -7.56 16.57
C SER A 125 -4.40 -8.41 16.71
N ASN A 126 -5.24 -8.04 17.69
CA ASN A 126 -6.50 -8.76 17.95
C ASN A 126 -7.73 -8.14 17.25
N ASP A 127 -7.57 -7.07 16.48
CA ASP A 127 -8.73 -6.29 16.02
C ASP A 127 -8.79 -6.03 14.52
N TRP A 128 -7.87 -6.60 13.74
CA TRP A 128 -7.86 -6.34 12.31
C TRP A 128 -8.99 -7.09 11.62
N LEU A 129 -9.90 -6.34 11.01
CA LEU A 129 -11.13 -6.84 10.37
C LEU A 129 -11.98 -7.73 11.31
N GLY A 130 -11.87 -7.54 12.63
CA GLY A 130 -12.63 -8.30 13.61
C GLY A 130 -12.06 -9.68 13.96
N TYR A 131 -10.85 -10.02 13.49
CA TYR A 131 -10.22 -11.32 13.74
C TYR A 131 -9.10 -11.23 14.77
N ASN A 132 -9.10 -12.20 15.69
CA ASN A 132 -8.08 -12.27 16.73
C ASN A 132 -6.71 -12.68 16.20
N SER A 133 -5.67 -12.17 16.84
CA SER A 133 -4.30 -12.57 16.57
C SER A 133 -4.05 -14.03 17.00
N ASN A 134 -3.41 -14.78 16.11
CA ASN A 134 -2.85 -16.11 16.41
C ASN A 134 -1.31 -16.13 16.35
N LYS A 135 -0.68 -14.97 16.12
CA LYS A 135 0.76 -14.80 15.96
C LYS A 135 1.38 -15.66 14.83
N ASN A 136 0.56 -16.08 13.88
CA ASN A 136 1.05 -16.79 12.71
C ASN A 136 1.86 -15.88 11.80
N LYS A 137 2.86 -16.46 11.16
CA LYS A 137 3.49 -15.84 10.00
C LYS A 137 2.51 -15.87 8.85
N VAL A 138 2.35 -14.74 8.20
CA VAL A 138 1.47 -14.57 7.04
C VAL A 138 2.22 -13.95 5.88
N THR A 139 1.78 -14.27 4.69
CA THR A 139 2.23 -13.63 3.46
C THR A 139 1.07 -12.88 2.82
N MET A 140 1.38 -11.77 2.16
CA MET A 140 0.39 -10.95 1.49
C MET A 140 0.70 -10.87 0.01
N ARG A 141 -0.35 -10.94 -0.79
CA ARG A 141 -0.36 -10.71 -2.23
C ARG A 141 -0.97 -9.35 -2.46
N VAL A 142 -0.18 -8.43 -2.97
CA VAL A 142 -0.59 -7.03 -3.14
C VAL A 142 -0.23 -6.56 -4.53
N MET A 143 -1.11 -5.76 -5.11
CA MET A 143 -0.85 -4.97 -6.30
C MET A 143 -1.12 -3.51 -5.96
N ASP A 144 -0.24 -2.64 -6.37
CA ASP A 144 -0.37 -1.20 -6.19
C ASP A 144 -0.41 -0.53 -7.57
N PHE A 145 -1.54 0.07 -7.90
CA PHE A 145 -1.68 0.92 -9.07
C PHE A 145 -1.60 2.38 -8.63
N TYR A 146 -0.77 3.16 -9.28
CA TYR A 146 -0.57 4.57 -8.98
C TYR A 146 -0.91 5.43 -10.18
N HIS A 147 -1.62 6.52 -9.94
CA HIS A 147 -1.76 7.63 -10.86
C HIS A 147 -0.98 8.83 -10.34
N HIS A 148 -0.15 9.40 -11.18
CA HIS A 148 0.67 10.56 -10.85
C HIS A 148 0.10 11.81 -11.50
N ASP A 149 0.06 12.90 -10.74
CA ASP A 149 -0.32 14.21 -11.19
C ASP A 149 0.63 15.25 -10.58
N GLU A 150 1.03 16.24 -11.38
CA GLU A 150 2.01 17.27 -10.96
C GLU A 150 3.28 16.68 -10.32
N GLY A 151 3.75 15.53 -10.82
CA GLY A 151 4.95 14.86 -10.31
C GLY A 151 4.77 14.20 -8.94
N LYS A 152 3.54 13.95 -8.48
CA LYS A 152 3.23 13.29 -7.22
C LYS A 152 2.15 12.22 -7.38
N ILE A 153 2.14 11.25 -6.47
CA ILE A 153 1.10 10.20 -6.43
C ILE A 153 -0.22 10.82 -6.00
N ARG A 154 -1.15 10.89 -6.92
CA ARG A 154 -2.48 11.47 -6.75
C ARG A 154 -3.51 10.44 -6.31
N GLU A 155 -3.41 9.23 -6.84
CA GLU A 155 -4.30 8.13 -6.54
C GLU A 155 -3.52 6.82 -6.46
N ASN A 156 -3.93 5.96 -5.52
CA ASN A 156 -3.36 4.63 -5.36
C ASN A 156 -4.49 3.63 -5.13
N TRP A 157 -4.64 2.67 -6.02
CA TRP A 157 -5.58 1.55 -5.89
C TRP A 157 -4.81 0.30 -5.48
N VAL A 158 -5.25 -0.33 -4.39
CA VAL A 158 -4.50 -1.42 -3.76
C VAL A 158 -5.36 -2.67 -3.58
N PRO A 159 -5.46 -3.53 -4.59
CA PRO A 159 -5.94 -4.89 -4.40
C PRO A 159 -5.03 -5.67 -3.44
N ILE A 160 -5.61 -6.21 -2.38
CA ILE A 160 -4.96 -7.11 -1.42
C ILE A 160 -5.78 -8.40 -1.38
N ASP A 161 -5.12 -9.54 -1.48
CA ASP A 161 -5.76 -10.85 -1.36
C ASP A 161 -6.13 -11.13 0.11
N LEU A 162 -7.23 -10.53 0.57
CA LEU A 162 -7.73 -10.70 1.94
C LEU A 162 -8.12 -12.15 2.23
N ALA A 163 -8.69 -12.83 1.24
CA ALA A 163 -9.06 -14.24 1.38
C ALA A 163 -7.85 -15.11 1.72
N HIS A 164 -6.73 -14.88 1.05
CA HIS A 164 -5.48 -15.58 1.33
C HIS A 164 -4.93 -15.24 2.73
N ILE A 165 -4.99 -13.99 3.17
CA ILE A 165 -4.56 -13.60 4.52
C ILE A 165 -5.44 -14.28 5.58
N LEU A 166 -6.76 -14.20 5.41
CA LEU A 166 -7.72 -14.78 6.36
C LEU A 166 -7.57 -16.29 6.47
N SER A 167 -7.34 -16.99 5.36
CA SER A 167 -7.12 -18.44 5.38
C SER A 167 -5.87 -18.83 6.18
N GLN A 168 -4.80 -18.04 6.14
CA GLN A 168 -3.56 -18.29 6.89
C GLN A 168 -3.74 -18.12 8.40
N ILE A 169 -4.72 -17.35 8.84
CA ILE A 169 -5.05 -17.18 10.26
C ILE A 169 -6.21 -18.11 10.71
N GLY A 170 -6.64 -19.03 9.84
CA GLY A 170 -7.61 -20.07 10.18
C GLY A 170 -9.06 -19.66 9.97
N VAL A 171 -9.32 -18.57 9.25
CA VAL A 171 -10.68 -18.15 8.91
C VAL A 171 -11.13 -18.84 7.62
N ASP A 172 -12.23 -19.60 7.70
CA ASP A 172 -12.89 -20.18 6.55
C ASP A 172 -13.89 -19.17 5.95
N ILE A 173 -13.50 -18.55 4.85
CA ILE A 173 -14.31 -17.51 4.18
C ILE A 173 -15.47 -18.09 3.35
N PHE A 174 -15.56 -19.41 3.22
CA PHE A 174 -16.60 -20.10 2.45
C PHE A 174 -17.69 -20.75 3.33
N LYS A 175 -17.65 -20.52 4.63
CA LYS A 175 -18.66 -21.00 5.58
C LYS A 175 -19.61 -19.91 6.05
#